data_7336a48e83f08d18a3e5166611c0134a
#
_entry.id   7336a48e83f08d18a3e5166611c0134a
#
_cell.length_a   1.000
_cell.length_b   1.000
_cell.length_c   1.000
_cell.angle_alpha   90.00
_cell.angle_beta   90.00
_cell.angle_gamma   90.00
#
_symmetry.space_group_name_H-M   'P 1'
#
loop_
_entity.id
_entity.type
_entity.pdbx_description
1 polymer ?
#
loop_
_entity_poly.entity_id
_entity_poly.type
_entity_poly.pdbx_seq_one_letter_code
_entity_poly.pdbx_strand_id
1 'polypeptide(L)'
;HRIALDPTPAQRIALARAAGCARVAWNWALAEWKRKYDAGEKPSFRTVQAAWNAAKHGLFPWLKESPKDANLTPLLDLATAFRNYFAKRAKYPRFKSKGRDVPSFGISNDKFRCDGRKVRLPVIGWVNTRQALRFEGRILTGRVTFTAGRWFLSAAVEADHFRPAAPEGSIVGIDLGVRTLATLSDGTKIENPRALRSAEKRLHRANLSIARKRRARDKALGPAKKGERRPIGKNLAKACKRAARVHARVASIRSDAIHKATTRIAATWTTVVLEDLHVRGMTRRAKGRGRVAKAGLNRSILDAGFGEFRRQLAYKLPLHGGTLVVAPRFFASSKLCSACGVKRASLSLSERTFACDSCGYSVDRDRNAAINLCTLGARGTHACGGEVRPGDLGRWAHPVEAGIVARAG
;
A
#
# COMPACT_ATOMS: atom_id res chain seq x y z
N HIS A 1 -3.88 12.90 1.67
CA HIS A 1 -4.17 13.11 0.24
C HIS A 1 -2.86 13.09 -0.56
N ARG A 2 -2.81 12.33 -1.67
CA ARG A 2 -1.61 12.23 -2.53
C ARG A 2 -1.87 12.87 -3.89
N ILE A 3 -1.04 13.86 -4.26
CA ILE A 3 -1.14 14.60 -5.52
C ILE A 3 0.17 14.52 -6.31
N ALA A 4 0.07 14.49 -7.64
CA ALA A 4 1.24 14.52 -8.51
C ALA A 4 1.74 15.95 -8.68
N LEU A 5 3.04 16.16 -8.47
CA LEU A 5 3.74 17.41 -8.74
C LEU A 5 4.11 17.50 -10.21
N ASP A 6 4.13 18.73 -10.73
CA ASP A 6 4.61 19.06 -12.07
C ASP A 6 5.75 20.09 -12.01
N PRO A 7 6.92 19.69 -11.48
CA PRO A 7 8.05 20.58 -11.25
C PRO A 7 8.79 20.90 -12.54
N THR A 8 9.34 22.10 -12.63
CA THR A 8 10.30 22.54 -13.66
C THR A 8 11.59 21.69 -13.60
N PRO A 9 12.45 21.73 -14.62
CA PRO A 9 13.75 21.05 -14.59
C PRO A 9 14.61 21.43 -13.38
N ALA A 10 14.68 22.71 -13.02
CA ALA A 10 15.41 23.18 -11.84
C ALA A 10 14.81 22.64 -10.52
N GLN A 11 13.48 22.68 -10.39
CA GLN A 11 12.78 22.13 -9.22
C GLN A 11 12.95 20.62 -9.09
N ARG A 12 13.04 19.86 -10.21
CA ARG A 12 13.33 18.42 -10.16
C ARG A 12 14.71 18.15 -9.57
N ILE A 13 15.69 18.97 -9.87
CA ILE A 13 17.04 18.87 -9.29
C ILE A 13 16.97 19.17 -7.78
N ALA A 14 16.29 20.25 -7.38
CA ALA A 14 16.14 20.62 -5.97
C ALA A 14 15.40 19.54 -5.16
N LEU A 15 14.32 18.98 -5.68
CA LEU A 15 13.59 17.85 -5.07
C LEU A 15 14.48 16.61 -4.92
N ALA A 16 15.30 16.31 -5.93
CA ALA A 16 16.22 15.18 -5.88
C ALA A 16 17.37 15.40 -4.88
N ARG A 17 17.88 16.63 -4.76
CA ARG A 17 18.85 17.02 -3.72
C ARG A 17 18.25 16.86 -2.32
N ALA A 18 17.05 17.39 -2.06
CA ALA A 18 16.36 17.24 -0.78
C ALA A 18 16.17 15.76 -0.39
N ALA A 19 15.74 14.90 -1.32
CA ALA A 19 15.65 13.46 -1.08
C ALA A 19 17.02 12.80 -0.86
N GLY A 20 18.08 13.35 -1.45
CA GLY A 20 19.48 12.98 -1.20
C GLY A 20 19.89 13.29 0.25
N CYS A 21 19.60 14.51 0.71
CA CYS A 21 19.81 14.95 2.09
C CYS A 21 19.13 14.02 3.08
N ALA A 22 17.85 13.70 2.84
CA ALA A 22 17.10 12.81 3.69
C ALA A 22 17.74 11.41 3.81
N ARG A 23 18.33 10.90 2.73
CA ARG A 23 19.04 9.62 2.77
C ARG A 23 20.35 9.71 3.54
N VAL A 24 21.11 10.79 3.39
CA VAL A 24 22.35 11.02 4.16
C VAL A 24 22.04 11.12 5.65
N ALA A 25 21.07 11.96 6.01
CA ALA A 25 20.66 12.12 7.42
C ALA A 25 20.19 10.80 8.06
N TRP A 26 19.40 10.00 7.36
CA TRP A 26 19.00 8.66 7.82
C TRP A 26 20.21 7.74 8.04
N ASN A 27 21.13 7.70 7.08
CA ASN A 27 22.28 6.80 7.16
C ASN A 27 23.25 7.21 8.27
N TRP A 28 23.51 8.50 8.38
CA TRP A 28 24.33 9.03 9.46
C TRP A 28 23.69 8.74 10.84
N ALA A 29 22.40 9.02 10.99
CA ALA A 29 21.68 8.78 12.23
C ALA A 29 21.66 7.29 12.61
N LEU A 30 21.54 6.37 11.64
CA LEU A 30 21.61 4.93 11.90
C LEU A 30 23.01 4.49 12.34
N ALA A 31 24.06 5.05 11.72
CA ALA A 31 25.45 4.79 12.13
C ALA A 31 25.71 5.30 13.54
N GLU A 32 25.27 6.54 13.86
CA GLU A 32 25.43 7.14 15.17
C GLU A 32 24.62 6.40 16.26
N TRP A 33 23.40 5.96 15.93
CA TRP A 33 22.59 5.12 16.81
C TRP A 33 23.33 3.84 17.19
N LYS A 34 23.92 3.19 16.17
CA LYS A 34 24.71 1.97 16.40
C LYS A 34 25.95 2.27 17.21
N ARG A 35 26.73 3.31 16.88
CA ARG A 35 27.94 3.72 17.63
C ARG A 35 27.63 3.93 19.12
N LYS A 36 26.55 4.66 19.43
CA LYS A 36 26.13 4.91 20.82
C LYS A 36 25.74 3.62 21.54
N TYR A 37 24.99 2.75 20.86
CA TYR A 37 24.60 1.46 21.43
C TYR A 37 25.81 0.56 21.71
N ASP A 38 26.75 0.48 20.77
CA ASP A 38 27.98 -0.32 20.89
C ASP A 38 28.90 0.24 22.02
N ALA A 39 28.78 1.54 22.33
CA ALA A 39 29.45 2.20 23.47
C ALA A 39 28.70 2.04 24.80
N GLY A 40 27.63 1.25 24.89
CA GLY A 40 26.84 1.06 26.11
C GLY A 40 25.87 2.22 26.42
N GLU A 41 25.81 3.25 25.59
CA GLU A 41 24.84 4.33 25.71
C GLU A 41 23.42 3.86 25.36
N LYS A 42 22.39 4.54 25.89
CA LYS A 42 20.97 4.34 25.47
C LYS A 42 20.60 5.35 24.40
N PRO A 43 20.74 5.02 23.10
CA PRO A 43 20.43 5.96 22.03
C PRO A 43 18.94 6.27 21.97
N SER A 44 18.62 7.54 21.79
CA SER A 44 17.27 8.06 21.64
C SER A 44 17.20 9.04 20.47
N PHE A 45 15.99 9.42 20.06
CA PHE A 45 15.81 10.49 19.06
C PHE A 45 16.55 11.78 19.49
N ARG A 46 16.41 12.19 20.76
CA ARG A 46 17.02 13.43 21.27
C ARG A 46 18.55 13.39 21.22
N THR A 47 19.16 12.29 21.68
CA THR A 47 20.63 12.17 21.70
C THR A 47 21.24 12.11 20.31
N VAL A 48 20.59 11.41 19.37
CA VAL A 48 21.03 11.34 17.96
C VAL A 48 20.78 12.66 17.25
N GLN A 49 19.67 13.36 17.55
CA GLN A 49 19.39 14.68 16.97
C GLN A 49 20.37 15.74 17.44
N ALA A 50 20.74 15.75 18.71
CA ALA A 50 21.75 16.67 19.25
C ALA A 50 23.11 16.45 18.57
N ALA A 51 23.57 15.20 18.47
CA ALA A 51 24.80 14.85 17.75
C ALA A 51 24.74 15.25 16.26
N TRP A 52 23.59 15.01 15.59
CA TRP A 52 23.37 15.46 14.20
C TRP A 52 23.48 16.97 14.07
N ASN A 53 22.85 17.72 14.95
CA ASN A 53 22.87 19.19 14.88
C ASN A 53 24.27 19.76 15.10
N ALA A 54 25.09 19.16 15.94
CA ALA A 54 26.47 19.55 16.15
C ALA A 54 27.35 19.24 14.92
N ALA A 55 27.18 18.07 14.29
CA ALA A 55 28.07 17.57 13.25
C ALA A 55 27.67 17.99 11.82
N LYS A 56 26.39 18.19 11.53
CA LYS A 56 25.84 18.26 10.17
C LYS A 56 26.44 19.36 9.29
N HIS A 57 26.72 20.52 9.85
CA HIS A 57 27.22 21.66 9.02
C HIS A 57 28.72 21.59 8.77
N GLY A 58 29.49 20.97 9.66
CA GLY A 58 30.89 20.68 9.40
C GLY A 58 31.08 19.54 8.40
N LEU A 59 30.34 18.44 8.59
CA LEU A 59 30.45 17.26 7.71
C LEU A 59 29.75 17.43 6.35
N PHE A 60 28.67 18.20 6.30
CA PHE A 60 27.81 18.32 5.11
C PHE A 60 27.39 19.77 4.88
N PRO A 61 28.28 20.70 4.48
CA PRO A 61 27.98 22.13 4.30
C PRO A 61 26.83 22.39 3.33
N TRP A 62 26.70 21.55 2.30
CA TRP A 62 25.65 21.62 1.27
C TRP A 62 24.22 21.36 1.79
N LEU A 63 24.04 20.91 3.02
CA LEU A 63 22.71 20.75 3.63
C LEU A 63 21.98 22.08 3.77
N LYS A 64 22.70 23.23 3.81
CA LYS A 64 22.11 24.57 3.86
C LYS A 64 21.25 24.87 2.61
N GLU A 65 21.55 24.23 1.47
CA GLU A 65 20.80 24.39 0.21
C GLU A 65 19.51 23.57 0.14
N SER A 66 19.16 22.85 1.19
CA SER A 66 18.00 21.96 1.22
C SER A 66 17.04 22.31 2.33
N PRO A 67 15.74 21.99 2.18
CA PRO A 67 14.77 22.20 3.26
C PRO A 67 15.26 21.61 4.58
N LYS A 68 15.14 22.35 5.68
CA LYS A 68 15.53 21.90 7.02
C LYS A 68 14.93 20.55 7.37
N ASP A 69 13.66 20.35 7.04
CA ASP A 69 12.94 19.12 7.35
C ASP A 69 13.43 17.91 6.54
N ALA A 70 14.04 18.12 5.38
CA ALA A 70 14.63 17.04 4.62
C ALA A 70 15.77 16.33 5.37
N ASN A 71 16.41 16.99 6.33
CA ASN A 71 17.43 16.38 7.18
C ASN A 71 16.96 16.05 8.62
N LEU A 72 15.84 16.59 9.08
CA LEU A 72 15.28 16.32 10.40
C LEU A 72 14.28 15.16 10.38
N THR A 73 13.35 15.12 9.45
CA THR A 73 12.32 14.07 9.39
C THR A 73 12.88 12.66 9.28
N PRO A 74 14.04 12.40 8.61
CA PRO A 74 14.64 11.07 8.61
C PRO A 74 15.06 10.55 9.97
N LEU A 75 15.42 11.43 10.91
CA LEU A 75 15.77 11.04 12.29
C LEU A 75 14.51 10.60 13.05
N LEU A 76 13.39 11.32 12.86
CA LEU A 76 12.07 10.92 13.40
C LEU A 76 11.60 9.58 12.82
N ASP A 77 11.76 9.41 11.51
CA ASP A 77 11.45 8.17 10.81
C ASP A 77 12.29 7.00 11.37
N LEU A 78 13.59 7.24 11.65
CA LEU A 78 14.49 6.24 12.23
C LEU A 78 14.08 5.85 13.67
N ALA A 79 13.77 6.82 14.50
CA ALA A 79 13.28 6.56 15.86
C ALA A 79 12.00 5.73 15.85
N THR A 80 11.08 6.04 14.91
CA THR A 80 9.86 5.25 14.68
C THR A 80 10.18 3.84 14.18
N ALA A 81 11.18 3.69 13.30
CA ALA A 81 11.61 2.39 12.80
C ALA A 81 12.19 1.52 13.92
N PHE A 82 12.98 2.08 14.85
CA PHE A 82 13.46 1.37 16.03
C PHE A 82 12.34 1.01 16.99
N ARG A 83 11.39 1.90 17.25
CA ARG A 83 10.20 1.60 18.06
C ARG A 83 9.43 0.40 17.49
N ASN A 84 9.24 0.36 16.17
CA ASN A 84 8.58 -0.75 15.51
C ASN A 84 9.42 -2.05 15.55
N TYR A 85 10.74 -1.94 15.49
CA TYR A 85 11.65 -3.08 15.64
C TYR A 85 11.56 -3.70 17.04
N PHE A 86 11.68 -2.89 18.09
CA PHE A 86 11.56 -3.36 19.47
C PHE A 86 10.18 -3.91 19.80
N ALA A 87 9.12 -3.32 19.20
CA ALA A 87 7.76 -3.86 19.30
C ALA A 87 7.52 -5.11 18.40
N LYS A 88 8.57 -5.69 17.80
CA LYS A 88 8.50 -6.86 16.87
C LYS A 88 7.57 -6.66 15.67
N ARG A 89 7.24 -5.42 15.31
CA ARG A 89 6.38 -5.06 14.16
C ARG A 89 7.17 -4.94 12.86
N ALA A 90 8.47 -4.68 12.93
CA ALA A 90 9.35 -4.53 11.77
C ALA A 90 10.71 -5.18 11.99
N LYS A 91 11.49 -5.33 10.91
CA LYS A 91 12.88 -5.77 10.98
C LYS A 91 13.78 -4.61 11.39
N TYR A 92 15.02 -4.92 11.80
CA TYR A 92 16.06 -3.94 12.12
C TYR A 92 16.21 -2.90 11.00
N PRO A 93 16.32 -1.59 11.31
CA PRO A 93 16.53 -0.54 10.32
C PRO A 93 17.80 -0.78 9.51
N ARG A 94 17.75 -0.47 8.22
CA ARG A 94 18.89 -0.66 7.31
C ARG A 94 19.34 0.66 6.68
N PHE A 95 20.59 0.72 6.24
CA PHE A 95 21.10 1.83 5.45
C PHE A 95 20.35 1.95 4.13
N LYS A 96 20.00 3.19 3.79
CA LYS A 96 19.32 3.52 2.52
C LYS A 96 20.33 3.73 1.40
N SER A 97 20.01 3.28 0.19
CA SER A 97 20.86 3.45 -0.99
C SER A 97 20.09 4.00 -2.18
N LYS A 98 20.80 4.82 -3.01
CA LYS A 98 20.25 5.31 -4.27
C LYS A 98 19.94 4.12 -5.20
N GLY A 99 18.71 4.10 -5.75
CA GLY A 99 18.27 3.04 -6.66
C GLY A 99 17.52 1.88 -6.01
N ARG A 100 17.78 1.59 -4.71
CA ARG A 100 17.01 0.60 -3.96
C ARG A 100 15.85 1.23 -3.19
N ASP A 101 16.09 2.37 -2.58
CA ASP A 101 15.12 3.02 -1.71
C ASP A 101 14.42 4.16 -2.44
N VAL A 102 13.11 4.32 -2.16
CA VAL A 102 12.31 5.38 -2.77
C VAL A 102 12.82 6.74 -2.31
N PRO A 103 13.24 7.63 -3.23
CA PRO A 103 13.64 8.98 -2.86
C PRO A 103 12.47 9.72 -2.22
N SER A 104 12.63 10.19 -0.99
CA SER A 104 11.58 10.91 -0.26
C SER A 104 12.14 11.78 0.84
N PHE A 105 11.39 12.84 1.20
CA PHE A 105 11.64 13.67 2.37
C PHE A 105 10.32 14.16 2.95
N GLY A 106 10.30 14.43 4.25
CA GLY A 106 9.15 15.01 4.94
C GLY A 106 9.20 16.54 4.96
N ILE A 107 8.07 17.16 5.24
CA ILE A 107 7.91 18.62 5.40
C ILE A 107 6.92 18.84 6.53
N SER A 108 7.24 19.71 7.49
CA SER A 108 6.35 20.10 8.59
C SER A 108 5.22 21.01 8.11
N ASN A 109 4.13 21.04 8.84
CA ASN A 109 2.91 21.78 8.50
C ASN A 109 3.11 23.30 8.32
N ASP A 110 3.96 23.89 9.16
CA ASP A 110 4.29 25.33 9.14
C ASP A 110 5.17 25.74 7.93
N LYS A 111 5.70 24.79 7.20
CA LYS A 111 6.71 24.99 6.17
C LYS A 111 6.18 24.90 4.74
N PHE A 112 4.94 24.47 4.53
CA PHE A 112 4.39 24.45 3.18
C PHE A 112 2.94 24.92 3.12
N ARG A 113 2.55 25.50 1.99
CA ARG A 113 1.21 26.00 1.72
C ARG A 113 0.72 25.42 0.40
N CYS A 114 -0.59 25.17 0.33
CA CYS A 114 -1.28 24.81 -0.90
C CYS A 114 -2.20 25.95 -1.30
N ASP A 115 -2.17 26.30 -2.58
CA ASP A 115 -3.04 27.31 -3.19
C ASP A 115 -3.49 26.78 -4.55
N GLY A 116 -4.76 26.41 -4.66
CA GLY A 116 -5.32 25.79 -5.84
C GLY A 116 -4.46 24.63 -6.34
N ARG A 117 -3.90 24.79 -7.53
CA ARG A 117 -3.02 23.80 -8.17
C ARG A 117 -1.53 24.10 -8.00
N LYS A 118 -1.15 24.74 -6.91
CA LYS A 118 0.24 25.02 -6.57
C LYS A 118 0.53 24.63 -5.12
N VAL A 119 1.75 24.24 -4.85
CA VAL A 119 2.26 24.02 -3.49
C VAL A 119 3.58 24.75 -3.33
N ARG A 120 3.68 25.55 -2.26
CA ARG A 120 4.94 26.19 -1.87
C ARG A 120 5.74 25.24 -1.00
N LEU A 121 6.92 24.86 -1.45
CA LEU A 121 7.86 24.03 -0.72
C LEU A 121 9.06 24.87 -0.27
N PRO A 122 9.55 24.73 0.97
CA PRO A 122 10.72 25.47 1.45
C PRO A 122 11.92 25.30 0.52
N VAL A 123 12.63 26.39 0.25
CA VAL A 123 13.83 26.46 -0.63
C VAL A 123 13.53 26.17 -2.11
N ILE A 124 12.48 25.41 -2.44
CA ILE A 124 12.15 25.00 -3.81
C ILE A 124 11.18 25.98 -4.49
N GLY A 125 10.40 26.70 -3.65
CA GLY A 125 9.40 27.66 -4.14
C GLY A 125 8.07 27.01 -4.53
N TRP A 126 7.30 27.73 -5.35
CA TRP A 126 5.99 27.29 -5.83
C TRP A 126 6.13 26.23 -6.92
N VAL A 127 5.61 25.03 -6.67
CA VAL A 127 5.59 23.90 -7.58
C VAL A 127 4.15 23.65 -8.04
N ASN A 128 3.94 23.52 -9.35
CA ASN A 128 2.65 23.18 -9.91
C ASN A 128 2.26 21.74 -9.55
N THR A 129 0.97 21.53 -9.34
CA THR A 129 0.36 20.22 -9.09
C THR A 129 -0.65 19.89 -10.16
N ARG A 130 -0.86 18.60 -10.43
CA ARG A 130 -1.83 18.18 -11.46
C ARG A 130 -3.28 18.31 -11.03
N GLN A 131 -3.52 18.41 -9.73
CA GLN A 131 -4.84 18.60 -9.12
C GLN A 131 -4.69 19.39 -7.81
N ALA A 132 -5.71 20.11 -7.42
CA ALA A 132 -5.78 20.75 -6.10
C ALA A 132 -5.92 19.70 -4.97
N LEU A 133 -5.73 20.12 -3.73
CA LEU A 133 -6.14 19.32 -2.57
C LEU A 133 -7.67 19.15 -2.62
N ARG A 134 -8.15 17.94 -2.35
CA ARG A 134 -9.59 17.64 -2.35
C ARG A 134 -10.29 18.07 -1.09
N PHE A 135 -9.54 18.25 -0.01
CA PHE A 135 -10.07 18.52 1.31
C PHE A 135 -9.53 19.85 1.77
N GLU A 136 -10.42 20.70 2.23
CA GLU A 136 -10.10 21.89 3.00
C GLU A 136 -9.82 21.46 4.43
N GLY A 137 -8.96 22.18 5.13
CA GLY A 137 -8.59 21.90 6.50
C GLY A 137 -7.12 22.18 6.79
N ARG A 138 -6.76 22.01 8.05
CA ARG A 138 -5.40 22.23 8.53
C ARG A 138 -4.46 21.14 8.03
N ILE A 139 -3.40 21.51 7.34
CA ILE A 139 -2.38 20.58 6.92
C ILE A 139 -1.49 20.23 8.13
N LEU A 140 -1.39 18.94 8.46
CA LEU A 140 -0.59 18.47 9.60
C LEU A 140 0.85 18.14 9.21
N THR A 141 1.05 17.51 8.06
CA THR A 141 2.38 17.13 7.57
C THR A 141 2.35 16.84 6.08
N GLY A 142 3.48 16.95 5.44
CA GLY A 142 3.69 16.59 4.03
C GLY A 142 4.85 15.63 3.84
N ARG A 143 4.75 14.77 2.84
CA ARG A 143 5.86 13.92 2.38
C ARG A 143 5.96 13.95 0.87
N VAL A 144 7.12 14.35 0.38
CA VAL A 144 7.43 14.33 -1.05
C VAL A 144 8.13 13.01 -1.40
N THR A 145 7.64 12.34 -2.44
CA THR A 145 8.17 11.04 -2.88
C THR A 145 8.36 11.00 -4.39
N PHE A 146 9.39 10.26 -4.86
CA PHE A 146 9.61 10.04 -6.27
C PHE A 146 9.31 8.59 -6.65
N THR A 147 8.28 8.37 -7.44
CA THR A 147 7.84 7.03 -7.86
C THR A 147 7.59 6.99 -9.37
N ALA A 148 8.11 5.97 -10.05
CA ALA A 148 7.91 5.72 -11.49
C ALA A 148 8.22 6.95 -12.39
N GLY A 149 9.19 7.75 -11.98
CA GLY A 149 9.65 8.94 -12.72
C GLY A 149 8.78 10.19 -12.53
N ARG A 150 7.95 10.23 -11.46
CA ARG A 150 7.13 11.39 -11.07
C ARG A 150 7.32 11.71 -9.60
N TRP A 151 7.20 12.98 -9.27
CA TRP A 151 7.16 13.47 -7.90
C TRP A 151 5.71 13.54 -7.42
N PHE A 152 5.49 13.18 -6.18
CA PHE A 152 4.19 13.25 -5.50
C PHE A 152 4.36 13.95 -4.17
N LEU A 153 3.37 14.72 -3.78
CA LEU A 153 3.17 15.20 -2.43
C LEU A 153 2.05 14.37 -1.79
N SER A 154 2.31 13.79 -0.62
CA SER A 154 1.30 13.23 0.26
C SER A 154 1.12 14.19 1.42
N ALA A 155 -0.05 14.78 1.58
CA ALA A 155 -0.40 15.67 2.68
C ALA A 155 -1.38 14.95 3.61
N ALA A 156 -1.12 15.00 4.91
CA ALA A 156 -2.10 14.71 5.95
C ALA A 156 -2.83 16.01 6.26
N VAL A 157 -4.15 15.96 6.16
CA VAL A 157 -5.02 17.13 6.39
C VAL A 157 -5.99 16.75 7.52
N GLU A 158 -6.08 17.59 8.53
CA GLU A 158 -7.11 17.55 9.54
C GLU A 158 -8.32 18.28 8.96
N ALA A 159 -9.35 17.54 8.66
CA ALA A 159 -10.52 18.06 8.00
C ALA A 159 -11.75 17.73 8.85
N ASP A 160 -12.53 18.74 9.16
CA ASP A 160 -13.82 18.62 9.85
C ASP A 160 -14.88 18.13 8.86
N HIS A 161 -14.66 16.93 8.31
CA HIS A 161 -15.62 16.34 7.40
C HIS A 161 -16.58 15.49 8.18
N PHE A 162 -17.72 16.05 8.51
CA PHE A 162 -18.90 15.25 8.81
C PHE A 162 -19.26 14.47 7.54
N ARG A 163 -19.07 13.17 7.59
CA ARG A 163 -19.62 12.27 6.59
C ARG A 163 -20.96 11.79 7.09
N PRO A 164 -22.02 11.86 6.29
CA PRO A 164 -23.32 11.37 6.71
C PRO A 164 -23.17 9.91 7.15
N ALA A 165 -23.73 9.58 8.30
CA ALA A 165 -23.81 8.20 8.77
C ALA A 165 -24.65 7.38 7.77
N ALA A 166 -24.29 6.13 7.57
CA ALA A 166 -25.14 5.20 6.86
C ALA A 166 -26.43 4.96 7.67
N PRO A 167 -27.54 4.56 7.02
CA PRO A 167 -28.79 4.27 7.73
C PRO A 167 -28.59 3.29 8.87
N GLU A 168 -29.09 3.60 10.06
CA GLU A 168 -28.97 2.76 11.24
C GLU A 168 -29.48 1.33 10.98
N GLY A 169 -28.83 0.35 11.59
CA GLY A 169 -29.22 -1.05 11.47
C GLY A 169 -28.94 -1.71 10.11
N SER A 170 -28.42 -0.96 9.14
CA SER A 170 -28.13 -1.54 7.83
C SER A 170 -26.90 -2.46 7.86
N ILE A 171 -27.09 -3.73 7.50
CA ILE A 171 -26.05 -4.77 7.52
C ILE A 171 -25.85 -5.33 6.11
N VAL A 172 -24.59 -5.56 5.72
CA VAL A 172 -24.25 -6.23 4.46
C VAL A 172 -23.13 -7.25 4.66
N GLY A 173 -23.32 -8.45 4.13
CA GLY A 173 -22.26 -9.44 3.95
C GLY A 173 -21.60 -9.26 2.58
N ILE A 174 -20.29 -9.45 2.50
CA ILE A 174 -19.53 -9.27 1.26
C ILE A 174 -18.60 -10.46 1.04
N ASP A 175 -18.81 -11.17 -0.06
CA ASP A 175 -17.87 -12.16 -0.58
C ASP A 175 -16.88 -11.51 -1.55
N LEU A 176 -15.57 -11.75 -1.35
CA LEU A 176 -14.48 -11.20 -2.18
C LEU A 176 -13.95 -12.23 -3.16
N GLY A 177 -14.04 -11.93 -4.44
CA GLY A 177 -13.64 -12.81 -5.51
C GLY A 177 -12.62 -12.25 -6.50
N VAL A 178 -11.95 -13.12 -7.26
CA VAL A 178 -11.02 -12.75 -8.33
C VAL A 178 -11.75 -12.42 -9.64
N ARG A 179 -12.92 -13.00 -9.87
CA ARG A 179 -13.72 -12.78 -11.08
C ARG A 179 -14.54 -11.50 -10.93
N THR A 180 -15.37 -11.43 -9.94
CA THR A 180 -16.04 -10.25 -9.40
C THR A 180 -15.25 -9.80 -8.18
N LEU A 181 -14.99 -8.52 -7.99
CA LEU A 181 -14.18 -8.04 -6.87
C LEU A 181 -14.90 -8.24 -5.54
N ALA A 182 -16.20 -7.94 -5.51
CA ALA A 182 -17.05 -8.12 -4.35
C ALA A 182 -18.48 -8.41 -4.80
N THR A 183 -19.12 -9.39 -4.16
CA THR A 183 -20.55 -9.69 -4.27
C THR A 183 -21.19 -9.39 -2.92
N LEU A 184 -22.19 -8.53 -2.89
CA LEU A 184 -22.91 -8.10 -1.69
C LEU A 184 -24.15 -8.98 -1.48
N SER A 185 -24.62 -9.09 -0.24
CA SER A 185 -25.82 -9.87 0.11
C SER A 185 -27.10 -9.35 -0.53
N ASP A 186 -27.18 -8.05 -0.85
CA ASP A 186 -28.26 -7.44 -1.61
C ASP A 186 -28.28 -7.83 -3.10
N GLY A 187 -27.27 -8.56 -3.56
CA GLY A 187 -27.09 -8.95 -4.97
C GLY A 187 -26.21 -8.00 -5.79
N THR A 188 -25.81 -6.87 -5.23
CA THR A 188 -24.91 -5.92 -5.90
C THR A 188 -23.56 -6.57 -6.21
N LYS A 189 -23.09 -6.46 -7.44
CA LYS A 189 -21.78 -6.94 -7.86
C LYS A 189 -20.85 -5.77 -8.19
N ILE A 190 -19.65 -5.81 -7.64
CA ILE A 190 -18.59 -4.84 -7.90
C ILE A 190 -17.54 -5.52 -8.77
N GLU A 191 -17.39 -5.01 -9.99
CA GLU A 191 -16.50 -5.57 -10.99
C GLU A 191 -15.02 -5.44 -10.61
N ASN A 192 -14.26 -6.50 -10.91
CA ASN A 192 -12.81 -6.48 -10.75
C ASN A 192 -12.14 -5.82 -11.98
N PRO A 193 -11.42 -4.71 -11.84
CA PRO A 193 -10.80 -4.00 -12.95
C PRO A 193 -9.71 -4.81 -13.65
N ARG A 194 -9.22 -5.89 -13.04
CA ARG A 194 -8.15 -6.78 -13.55
C ARG A 194 -6.99 -6.00 -14.16
N ALA A 195 -6.55 -4.97 -13.46
CA ALA A 195 -5.63 -3.97 -13.97
C ALA A 195 -4.28 -4.56 -14.43
N LEU A 196 -3.78 -5.61 -13.74
CA LEU A 196 -2.55 -6.30 -14.12
C LEU A 196 -2.76 -7.10 -15.42
N ARG A 197 -3.88 -7.82 -15.53
CA ARG A 197 -4.21 -8.60 -16.73
C ARG A 197 -4.30 -7.70 -17.97
N SER A 198 -4.95 -6.55 -17.84
CA SER A 198 -5.06 -5.55 -18.91
C SER A 198 -3.70 -4.97 -19.34
N ALA A 199 -2.72 -4.95 -18.43
CA ALA A 199 -1.38 -4.46 -18.69
C ALA A 199 -0.36 -5.55 -19.10
N GLU A 200 -0.73 -6.83 -19.08
CA GLU A 200 0.17 -7.98 -19.20
C GLU A 200 1.03 -7.95 -20.47
N LYS A 201 0.42 -7.70 -21.65
CA LYS A 201 1.14 -7.57 -22.93
C LYS A 201 2.17 -6.43 -22.90
N ARG A 202 1.85 -5.30 -22.26
CA ARG A 202 2.80 -4.16 -22.12
C ARG A 202 3.94 -4.48 -21.18
N LEU A 203 3.65 -5.13 -20.05
CA LEU A 203 4.66 -5.55 -19.09
C LEU A 203 5.60 -6.58 -19.70
N HIS A 204 5.06 -7.57 -20.42
CA HIS A 204 5.86 -8.57 -21.12
C HIS A 204 6.85 -7.91 -22.09
N ARG A 205 6.39 -7.02 -22.97
CA ARG A 205 7.25 -6.27 -23.91
C ARG A 205 8.32 -5.43 -23.19
N ALA A 206 7.94 -4.76 -22.09
CA ALA A 206 8.87 -3.97 -21.30
C ALA A 206 9.96 -4.87 -20.65
N ASN A 207 9.57 -6.01 -20.11
CA ASN A 207 10.48 -6.98 -19.47
C ASN A 207 11.42 -7.62 -20.50
N LEU A 208 10.95 -7.96 -21.69
CA LEU A 208 11.80 -8.44 -22.78
C LEU A 208 12.86 -7.38 -23.18
N SER A 209 12.44 -6.11 -23.27
CA SER A 209 13.38 -5.00 -23.55
C SER A 209 14.45 -4.87 -22.46
N ILE A 210 14.06 -4.98 -21.18
CA ILE A 210 14.98 -4.95 -20.05
C ILE A 210 15.93 -6.16 -20.11
N ALA A 211 15.42 -7.36 -20.34
CA ALA A 211 16.22 -8.58 -20.41
C ALA A 211 17.26 -8.51 -21.52
N ARG A 212 16.88 -8.07 -22.72
CA ARG A 212 17.83 -7.88 -23.85
C ARG A 212 18.96 -6.89 -23.51
N LYS A 213 18.61 -5.75 -22.88
CA LYS A 213 19.60 -4.73 -22.51
C LYS A 213 20.53 -5.19 -21.39
N ARG A 214 20.02 -6.00 -20.45
CA ARG A 214 20.85 -6.63 -19.42
C ARG A 214 21.80 -7.62 -20.03
N ARG A 215 21.33 -8.51 -20.91
CA ARG A 215 22.19 -9.48 -21.60
C ARG A 215 23.31 -8.79 -22.39
N ALA A 216 23.00 -7.71 -23.13
CA ALA A 216 24.01 -6.94 -23.86
C ALA A 216 25.06 -6.32 -22.92
N ARG A 217 24.63 -5.74 -21.79
CA ARG A 217 25.54 -5.24 -20.75
C ARG A 217 26.40 -6.35 -20.17
N ASP A 218 25.80 -7.48 -19.82
CA ASP A 218 26.48 -8.59 -19.17
C ASP A 218 27.46 -9.30 -20.11
N LYS A 219 27.16 -9.31 -21.41
CA LYS A 219 28.10 -9.76 -22.46
C LYS A 219 29.31 -8.82 -22.54
N ALA A 220 29.11 -7.50 -22.46
CA ALA A 220 30.18 -6.51 -22.54
C ALA A 220 31.07 -6.49 -21.28
N LEU A 221 30.53 -6.80 -20.10
CA LEU A 221 31.25 -6.73 -18.83
C LEU A 221 31.80 -8.09 -18.34
N GLY A 222 31.51 -9.17 -19.05
CA GLY A 222 31.87 -10.53 -18.63
C GLY A 222 31.00 -11.05 -17.47
N PRO A 223 31.34 -12.22 -16.87
CA PRO A 223 30.58 -12.83 -15.79
C PRO A 223 30.58 -11.96 -14.53
N ALA A 224 29.41 -11.88 -13.84
CA ALA A 224 29.27 -11.09 -12.63
C ALA A 224 29.85 -11.82 -11.41
N LYS A 225 30.65 -11.12 -10.60
CA LYS A 225 31.04 -11.60 -9.27
C LYS A 225 29.84 -11.52 -8.31
N LYS A 226 29.78 -12.41 -7.34
CA LYS A 226 28.71 -12.40 -6.31
C LYS A 226 28.75 -11.06 -5.55
N GLY A 227 27.63 -10.32 -5.56
CA GLY A 227 27.51 -9.02 -4.88
C GLY A 227 27.97 -7.81 -5.71
N GLU A 228 28.50 -7.99 -6.90
CA GLU A 228 28.94 -6.92 -7.80
C GLU A 228 27.74 -6.08 -8.25
N ARG A 229 27.88 -4.74 -8.12
CA ARG A 229 26.91 -3.78 -8.64
C ARG A 229 27.32 -3.31 -10.03
N ARG A 230 26.62 -3.76 -11.04
CA ARG A 230 26.87 -3.36 -12.42
C ARG A 230 26.22 -2.02 -12.74
N PRO A 231 26.89 -1.16 -13.51
CA PRO A 231 26.35 0.13 -13.91
C PRO A 231 25.08 -0.05 -14.77
N ILE A 232 24.12 0.85 -14.57
CA ILE A 232 22.89 0.89 -15.36
C ILE A 232 23.04 1.95 -16.44
N GLY A 233 23.30 1.53 -17.67
CA GLY A 233 23.40 2.43 -18.81
C GLY A 233 22.08 3.17 -19.10
N LYS A 234 22.16 4.34 -19.77
CA LYS A 234 21.01 5.22 -20.06
C LYS A 234 19.82 4.47 -20.71
N ASN A 235 20.09 3.55 -21.64
CA ASN A 235 19.05 2.80 -22.36
C ASN A 235 18.36 1.75 -21.49
N LEU A 236 19.11 1.08 -20.59
CA LEU A 236 18.52 0.17 -19.61
C LEU A 236 17.69 0.94 -18.58
N ALA A 237 18.17 2.07 -18.10
CA ALA A 237 17.43 2.95 -17.19
C ALA A 237 16.09 3.43 -17.80
N LYS A 238 16.09 3.83 -19.09
CA LYS A 238 14.86 4.18 -19.82
C LYS A 238 13.87 3.01 -19.88
N ALA A 239 14.36 1.79 -20.17
CA ALA A 239 13.51 0.59 -20.22
C ALA A 239 12.92 0.25 -18.84
N CYS A 240 13.71 0.29 -17.78
CA CYS A 240 13.24 0.11 -16.39
C CYS A 240 12.19 1.16 -16.00
N LYS A 241 12.40 2.42 -16.37
CA LYS A 241 11.42 3.50 -16.12
C LYS A 241 10.10 3.29 -16.86
N ARG A 242 10.12 2.73 -18.08
CA ARG A 242 8.89 2.36 -18.81
C ARG A 242 8.12 1.27 -18.07
N ALA A 243 8.79 0.18 -17.65
CA ALA A 243 8.17 -0.89 -16.88
C ALA A 243 7.58 -0.36 -15.54
N ALA A 244 8.34 0.45 -14.81
CA ALA A 244 7.88 1.07 -13.57
C ALA A 244 6.63 1.93 -13.76
N ARG A 245 6.50 2.65 -14.88
CA ARG A 245 5.30 3.43 -15.20
C ARG A 245 4.08 2.55 -15.46
N VAL A 246 4.25 1.39 -16.12
CA VAL A 246 3.15 0.44 -16.32
C VAL A 246 2.69 -0.14 -14.98
N HIS A 247 3.61 -0.57 -14.12
CA HIS A 247 3.28 -1.03 -12.78
C HIS A 247 2.58 0.04 -11.94
N ALA A 248 3.05 1.28 -11.97
CA ALA A 248 2.41 2.39 -11.26
C ALA A 248 0.98 2.65 -11.76
N ARG A 249 0.73 2.53 -13.08
CA ARG A 249 -0.61 2.66 -13.64
C ARG A 249 -1.53 1.52 -13.16
N VAL A 250 -1.04 0.28 -13.16
CA VAL A 250 -1.78 -0.88 -12.63
C VAL A 250 -2.17 -0.65 -11.16
N ALA A 251 -1.21 -0.24 -10.34
CA ALA A 251 -1.45 0.06 -8.92
C ALA A 251 -2.48 1.19 -8.75
N SER A 252 -2.41 2.24 -9.57
CA SER A 252 -3.35 3.37 -9.51
C SER A 252 -4.77 2.96 -9.90
N ILE A 253 -4.96 2.17 -10.96
CA ILE A 253 -6.29 1.68 -11.40
C ILE A 253 -6.92 0.83 -10.30
N ARG A 254 -6.16 -0.12 -9.73
CA ARG A 254 -6.61 -0.98 -8.63
C ARG A 254 -7.00 -0.16 -7.41
N SER A 255 -6.12 0.74 -6.99
CA SER A 255 -6.37 1.60 -5.83
C SER A 255 -7.62 2.48 -6.03
N ASP A 256 -7.81 3.08 -7.20
CA ASP A 256 -8.99 3.89 -7.51
C ASP A 256 -10.29 3.07 -7.45
N ALA A 257 -10.30 1.88 -8.06
CA ALA A 257 -11.46 0.99 -8.04
C ALA A 257 -11.83 0.57 -6.59
N ILE A 258 -10.84 0.16 -5.80
CA ILE A 258 -11.04 -0.21 -4.39
C ILE A 258 -11.52 1.00 -3.59
N HIS A 259 -10.93 2.18 -3.79
CA HIS A 259 -11.35 3.40 -3.08
C HIS A 259 -12.80 3.78 -3.38
N LYS A 260 -13.23 3.71 -4.63
CA LYS A 260 -14.62 3.98 -5.04
C LYS A 260 -15.58 2.98 -4.44
N ALA A 261 -15.25 1.69 -4.53
CA ALA A 261 -16.05 0.61 -3.96
C ALA A 261 -16.23 0.75 -2.45
N THR A 262 -15.13 0.85 -1.72
CA THR A 262 -15.16 0.91 -0.24
C THR A 262 -15.75 2.21 0.29
N THR A 263 -15.64 3.34 -0.45
CA THR A 263 -16.31 4.59 -0.06
C THR A 263 -17.83 4.47 -0.21
N ARG A 264 -18.30 3.89 -1.33
CA ARG A 264 -19.73 3.65 -1.53
C ARG A 264 -20.30 2.71 -0.47
N ILE A 265 -19.62 1.59 -0.20
CA ILE A 265 -20.04 0.63 0.83
C ILE A 265 -20.13 1.29 2.20
N ALA A 266 -19.10 2.03 2.63
CA ALA A 266 -19.07 2.68 3.94
C ALA A 266 -20.11 3.80 4.08
N ALA A 267 -20.54 4.42 2.99
CA ALA A 267 -21.59 5.43 2.99
C ALA A 267 -23.01 4.82 2.98
N THR A 268 -23.15 3.53 2.60
CA THR A 268 -24.44 2.87 2.46
C THR A 268 -24.79 1.98 3.64
N TRP A 269 -23.79 1.36 4.29
CA TRP A 269 -23.99 0.32 5.29
C TRP A 269 -23.29 0.63 6.60
N THR A 270 -24.00 0.47 7.73
CA THR A 270 -23.42 0.64 9.08
C THR A 270 -22.62 -0.56 9.52
N THR A 271 -23.05 -1.77 9.18
CA THR A 271 -22.31 -2.99 9.51
C THR A 271 -21.92 -3.73 8.25
N VAL A 272 -20.63 -3.95 8.07
CA VAL A 272 -20.09 -4.69 6.93
C VAL A 272 -19.40 -5.94 7.43
N VAL A 273 -19.78 -7.10 6.90
CA VAL A 273 -19.23 -8.41 7.29
C VAL A 273 -18.38 -8.96 6.16
N LEU A 274 -17.11 -9.27 6.46
CA LEU A 274 -16.14 -9.85 5.51
C LEU A 274 -15.62 -11.20 6.01
N GLU A 275 -15.16 -12.04 5.08
CA GLU A 275 -14.35 -13.23 5.42
C GLU A 275 -12.93 -12.86 5.90
N ASP A 276 -12.35 -13.65 6.82
CA ASP A 276 -10.94 -13.56 7.19
C ASP A 276 -10.04 -14.24 6.13
N LEU A 277 -9.86 -13.58 5.00
CA LEU A 277 -9.01 -14.06 3.92
C LEU A 277 -7.52 -13.93 4.29
N HIS A 278 -6.86 -15.05 4.55
CA HIS A 278 -5.42 -15.11 4.78
C HIS A 278 -4.63 -14.99 3.45
N VAL A 279 -4.62 -13.79 2.87
CA VAL A 279 -4.03 -13.53 1.54
C VAL A 279 -2.59 -14.04 1.42
N ARG A 280 -1.76 -13.92 2.46
CA ARG A 280 -0.39 -14.43 2.48
C ARG A 280 -0.33 -15.95 2.32
N GLY A 281 -1.22 -16.68 2.97
CA GLY A 281 -1.36 -18.14 2.80
C GLY A 281 -1.89 -18.50 1.42
N MET A 282 -2.94 -17.80 0.97
CA MET A 282 -3.54 -18.01 -0.35
C MET A 282 -2.55 -17.81 -1.49
N THR A 283 -1.59 -16.86 -1.35
CA THR A 283 -0.58 -16.56 -2.37
C THR A 283 0.75 -17.28 -2.18
N ARG A 284 0.80 -18.26 -1.30
CA ARG A 284 1.98 -19.10 -1.08
C ARG A 284 2.39 -19.83 -2.37
N ARG A 285 3.69 -19.90 -2.64
CA ARG A 285 4.23 -20.56 -3.83
C ARG A 285 4.01 -22.07 -3.71
N ALA A 286 3.42 -22.69 -4.74
CA ALA A 286 3.32 -24.13 -4.83
C ALA A 286 4.64 -24.74 -5.29
N LYS A 287 4.88 -25.98 -4.86
CA LYS A 287 5.96 -26.87 -5.32
C LYS A 287 5.36 -27.90 -6.29
N GLY A 288 6.18 -28.42 -7.21
CA GLY A 288 5.79 -29.50 -8.11
C GLY A 288 4.87 -29.10 -9.28
N ARG A 289 4.09 -30.06 -9.75
CA ARG A 289 3.18 -29.93 -10.91
C ARG A 289 2.21 -28.77 -10.76
N GLY A 290 1.40 -28.26 -10.82
CA GLY A 290 0.50 -27.13 -10.57
C GLY A 290 1.15 -25.76 -10.30
N ARG A 291 2.48 -25.63 -10.25
CA ARG A 291 3.19 -24.39 -9.95
C ARG A 291 2.82 -23.23 -10.87
N VAL A 292 2.61 -23.50 -12.16
CA VAL A 292 2.28 -22.46 -13.16
C VAL A 292 0.85 -21.95 -12.95
N ALA A 293 -0.12 -22.86 -12.82
CA ALA A 293 -1.51 -22.52 -12.55
C ALA A 293 -1.64 -21.74 -11.22
N LYS A 294 -0.97 -22.20 -10.16
CA LYS A 294 -0.94 -21.52 -8.88
C LYS A 294 -0.31 -20.12 -8.96
N ALA A 295 0.74 -19.94 -9.75
CA ALA A 295 1.33 -18.62 -9.98
C ALA A 295 0.36 -17.68 -10.71
N GLY A 296 -0.45 -18.20 -11.64
CA GLY A 296 -1.53 -17.46 -12.28
C GLY A 296 -2.60 -17.02 -11.29
N LEU A 297 -3.08 -17.95 -10.45
CA LEU A 297 -4.05 -17.65 -9.39
C LEU A 297 -3.50 -16.61 -8.39
N ASN A 298 -2.24 -16.80 -7.94
CA ASN A 298 -1.60 -15.84 -7.04
C ASN A 298 -1.56 -14.42 -7.62
N ARG A 299 -1.25 -14.28 -8.92
CA ARG A 299 -1.28 -12.99 -9.61
C ARG A 299 -2.68 -12.38 -9.59
N SER A 300 -3.72 -13.18 -9.85
CA SER A 300 -5.11 -12.73 -9.84
C SER A 300 -5.57 -12.29 -8.45
N ILE A 301 -5.25 -13.05 -7.39
CA ILE A 301 -5.54 -12.70 -5.99
C ILE A 301 -4.85 -11.36 -5.60
N LEU A 302 -3.57 -11.22 -5.96
CA LEU A 302 -2.82 -9.98 -5.68
C LEU A 302 -3.33 -8.80 -6.52
N ASP A 303 -3.83 -9.05 -7.73
CA ASP A 303 -4.43 -8.02 -8.58
C ASP A 303 -5.81 -7.57 -8.07
N ALA A 304 -6.58 -8.45 -7.44
CA ALA A 304 -7.84 -8.10 -6.78
C ALA A 304 -7.64 -7.20 -5.55
N GLY A 305 -6.56 -7.41 -4.78
CA GLY A 305 -6.19 -6.53 -3.68
C GLY A 305 -7.05 -6.66 -2.43
N PHE A 306 -7.48 -7.86 -2.06
CA PHE A 306 -8.37 -8.15 -0.91
C PHE A 306 -7.91 -7.52 0.40
N GLY A 307 -6.61 -7.58 0.71
CA GLY A 307 -6.07 -6.96 1.93
C GLY A 307 -6.23 -5.44 1.94
N GLU A 308 -6.09 -4.78 0.79
CA GLU A 308 -6.30 -3.34 0.66
C GLU A 308 -7.79 -2.98 0.76
N PHE A 309 -8.68 -3.80 0.21
CA PHE A 309 -10.12 -3.64 0.35
C PHE A 309 -10.55 -3.67 1.81
N ARG A 310 -10.15 -4.72 2.56
CA ARG A 310 -10.39 -4.83 4.01
C ARG A 310 -9.79 -3.64 4.78
N ARG A 311 -8.53 -3.27 4.50
CA ARG A 311 -7.87 -2.14 5.14
C ARG A 311 -8.62 -0.84 4.94
N GLN A 312 -9.17 -0.61 3.75
CA GLN A 312 -9.91 0.61 3.45
C GLN A 312 -11.27 0.64 4.16
N LEU A 313 -12.00 -0.46 4.24
CA LEU A 313 -13.23 -0.53 5.01
C LEU A 313 -12.98 -0.31 6.50
N ALA A 314 -11.92 -0.89 7.05
CA ALA A 314 -11.58 -0.77 8.47
C ALA A 314 -11.36 0.67 8.95
N TYR A 315 -10.90 1.58 8.08
CA TYR A 315 -10.79 2.99 8.49
C TYR A 315 -11.94 3.87 7.97
N LYS A 316 -12.62 3.46 6.89
CA LYS A 316 -13.72 4.26 6.34
C LYS A 316 -15.03 4.08 7.11
N LEU A 317 -15.35 2.85 7.52
CA LEU A 317 -16.57 2.59 8.26
C LEU A 317 -16.69 3.43 9.53
N PRO A 318 -15.67 3.50 10.41
CA PRO A 318 -15.74 4.39 11.58
C PRO A 318 -15.94 5.87 11.23
N LEU A 319 -15.44 6.33 10.07
CA LEU A 319 -15.67 7.71 9.61
C LEU A 319 -17.13 7.97 9.20
N HIS A 320 -17.93 6.92 8.97
CA HIS A 320 -19.35 6.97 8.67
C HIS A 320 -20.22 6.44 9.83
N GLY A 321 -19.66 6.26 11.05
CA GLY A 321 -20.35 5.70 12.19
C GLY A 321 -20.59 4.18 12.09
N GLY A 322 -19.93 3.49 11.17
CA GLY A 322 -20.12 2.07 10.91
C GLY A 322 -19.03 1.17 11.49
N THR A 323 -19.26 -0.12 11.43
CA THR A 323 -18.40 -1.18 12.00
C THR A 323 -18.05 -2.24 10.95
N LEU A 324 -16.79 -2.71 10.98
CA LEU A 324 -16.34 -3.85 10.19
C LEU A 324 -16.29 -5.10 11.05
N VAL A 325 -17.09 -6.09 10.71
CA VAL A 325 -17.08 -7.44 11.31
C VAL A 325 -16.30 -8.38 10.40
N VAL A 326 -15.44 -9.18 10.99
CA VAL A 326 -14.67 -10.19 10.25
C VAL A 326 -15.10 -11.57 10.72
N ALA A 327 -15.69 -12.36 9.81
CA ALA A 327 -16.13 -13.70 10.09
C ALA A 327 -14.98 -14.62 10.52
N PRO A 328 -15.20 -15.63 11.34
CA PRO A 328 -14.19 -16.63 11.67
C PRO A 328 -13.58 -17.25 10.40
N ARG A 329 -12.26 -17.50 10.41
CA ARG A 329 -11.50 -17.95 9.23
C ARG A 329 -12.07 -19.20 8.55
N PHE A 330 -12.67 -20.09 9.29
CA PHE A 330 -13.19 -21.36 8.79
C PHE A 330 -14.72 -21.34 8.69
N PHE A 331 -15.35 -20.17 8.74
CA PHE A 331 -16.77 -20.06 8.49
C PHE A 331 -17.10 -20.51 7.07
N ALA A 332 -17.96 -21.49 6.94
CA ALA A 332 -18.28 -22.17 5.68
C ALA A 332 -19.28 -21.38 4.82
N SER A 333 -19.08 -20.07 4.64
CA SER A 333 -20.02 -19.16 3.98
C SER A 333 -20.55 -19.68 2.65
N SER A 334 -19.70 -20.23 1.80
CA SER A 334 -20.07 -20.74 0.47
C SER A 334 -20.72 -22.12 0.47
N LYS A 335 -20.63 -22.90 1.57
CA LYS A 335 -21.19 -24.25 1.69
C LYS A 335 -22.49 -24.33 2.48
N LEU A 336 -22.82 -23.30 3.25
CA LEU A 336 -24.09 -23.20 3.98
C LEU A 336 -25.20 -22.75 3.03
N CYS A 337 -26.38 -23.35 3.14
CA CYS A 337 -27.56 -22.85 2.48
C CYS A 337 -28.05 -21.58 3.20
N SER A 338 -28.15 -20.47 2.49
CA SER A 338 -28.62 -19.21 3.10
C SER A 338 -30.11 -19.21 3.43
N ALA A 339 -30.90 -20.18 2.91
CA ALA A 339 -32.30 -20.32 3.22
C ALA A 339 -32.55 -21.23 4.44
N CYS A 340 -32.00 -22.46 4.47
CA CYS A 340 -32.29 -23.43 5.52
C CYS A 340 -31.13 -23.72 6.48
N GLY A 341 -29.93 -23.20 6.24
CA GLY A 341 -28.75 -23.39 7.08
C GLY A 341 -28.03 -24.76 6.94
N VAL A 342 -28.55 -25.67 6.13
CA VAL A 342 -27.94 -26.99 5.92
C VAL A 342 -26.62 -26.81 5.18
N LYS A 343 -25.57 -27.53 5.64
CA LYS A 343 -24.22 -27.47 5.05
C LYS A 343 -24.04 -28.57 4.03
N ARG A 344 -23.74 -28.21 2.79
CA ARG A 344 -23.30 -29.18 1.77
C ARG A 344 -21.94 -29.77 2.12
N ALA A 345 -21.80 -31.08 1.98
CA ALA A 345 -20.55 -31.80 2.25
C ALA A 345 -19.44 -31.34 1.30
N SER A 346 -19.75 -31.26 0.00
CA SER A 346 -18.80 -30.84 -1.03
C SER A 346 -19.41 -29.75 -1.94
N LEU A 347 -18.55 -28.87 -2.44
CA LEU A 347 -18.89 -27.86 -3.45
C LEU A 347 -17.67 -27.65 -4.33
N SER A 348 -17.80 -27.97 -5.62
CA SER A 348 -16.71 -27.81 -6.58
C SER A 348 -16.40 -26.32 -6.80
N LEU A 349 -15.11 -26.00 -7.05
CA LEU A 349 -14.70 -24.63 -7.39
C LEU A 349 -15.25 -24.18 -8.76
N SER A 350 -15.65 -25.11 -9.61
CA SER A 350 -16.26 -24.83 -10.91
C SER A 350 -17.75 -24.49 -10.81
N GLU A 351 -18.44 -24.98 -9.77
CA GLU A 351 -19.87 -24.68 -9.55
C GLU A 351 -20.05 -23.21 -9.23
N ARG A 352 -20.91 -22.55 -10.00
CA ARG A 352 -21.25 -21.13 -9.85
C ARG A 352 -22.62 -20.90 -9.21
N THR A 353 -23.48 -21.89 -9.33
CA THR A 353 -24.78 -21.91 -8.70
C THR A 353 -24.70 -22.80 -7.46
N PHE A 354 -25.12 -22.27 -6.33
CA PHE A 354 -25.37 -23.07 -5.13
C PHE A 354 -26.79 -23.65 -5.22
N ALA A 355 -26.92 -24.95 -5.17
CA ALA A 355 -28.21 -25.63 -5.10
C ALA A 355 -28.25 -26.45 -3.78
N CYS A 356 -29.30 -26.29 -3.01
CA CYS A 356 -29.49 -27.00 -1.73
C CYS A 356 -30.24 -28.30 -1.95
N ASP A 357 -29.62 -29.43 -1.61
CA ASP A 357 -30.24 -30.76 -1.74
C ASP A 357 -31.37 -30.98 -0.73
N SER A 358 -31.41 -30.18 0.36
CA SER A 358 -32.39 -30.30 1.42
C SER A 358 -33.68 -29.48 1.20
N CYS A 359 -33.57 -28.23 0.74
CA CYS A 359 -34.72 -27.35 0.60
C CYS A 359 -34.96 -26.86 -0.85
N GLY A 360 -34.21 -27.34 -1.83
CA GLY A 360 -34.35 -26.97 -3.22
C GLY A 360 -33.89 -25.54 -3.56
N TYR A 361 -33.43 -24.74 -2.62
CA TYR A 361 -33.02 -23.36 -2.85
C TYR A 361 -31.83 -23.27 -3.79
N SER A 362 -31.94 -22.45 -4.83
CA SER A 362 -30.90 -22.27 -5.83
C SER A 362 -30.56 -20.79 -6.02
N VAL A 363 -29.26 -20.44 -5.96
CA VAL A 363 -28.78 -19.05 -6.06
C VAL A 363 -27.31 -19.01 -6.52
N ASP A 364 -26.86 -17.86 -7.03
CA ASP A 364 -25.43 -17.63 -7.29
C ASP A 364 -24.59 -17.90 -6.04
N ARG A 365 -23.54 -18.70 -6.16
CA ARG A 365 -22.73 -19.17 -5.02
C ARG A 365 -22.10 -18.03 -4.24
N ASP A 366 -21.59 -16.99 -4.94
CA ASP A 366 -20.93 -15.85 -4.30
C ASP A 366 -21.99 -15.00 -3.55
N ARG A 367 -23.24 -14.92 -4.08
CA ARG A 367 -24.36 -14.30 -3.39
C ARG A 367 -24.81 -15.11 -2.17
N ASN A 368 -24.88 -16.45 -2.28
CA ASN A 368 -25.16 -17.32 -1.13
C ASN A 368 -24.17 -17.08 0.01
N ALA A 369 -22.87 -17.01 -0.31
CA ALA A 369 -21.83 -16.73 0.67
C ALA A 369 -22.00 -15.34 1.32
N ALA A 370 -22.33 -14.33 0.54
CA ALA A 370 -22.57 -12.98 1.04
C ALA A 370 -23.80 -12.91 1.98
N ILE A 371 -24.90 -13.62 1.66
CA ILE A 371 -26.08 -13.68 2.53
C ILE A 371 -25.73 -14.37 3.85
N ASN A 372 -24.97 -15.47 3.83
CA ASN A 372 -24.54 -16.16 5.05
C ASN A 372 -23.63 -15.28 5.93
N LEU A 373 -22.77 -14.47 5.34
CA LEU A 373 -21.99 -13.46 6.07
C LEU A 373 -22.88 -12.37 6.68
N CYS A 374 -23.88 -11.88 5.95
CA CYS A 374 -24.87 -10.92 6.46
C CYS A 374 -25.62 -11.48 7.67
N THR A 375 -26.13 -12.71 7.58
CA THR A 375 -26.84 -13.42 8.67
C THR A 375 -25.95 -13.59 9.91
N LEU A 376 -24.64 -13.87 9.72
CA LEU A 376 -23.69 -13.94 10.82
C LEU A 376 -23.57 -12.59 11.55
N GLY A 377 -23.51 -11.49 10.80
CA GLY A 377 -23.46 -10.15 11.38
C GLY A 377 -24.75 -9.75 12.11
N ALA A 378 -25.92 -10.13 11.58
CA ALA A 378 -27.21 -9.84 12.17
C ALA A 378 -27.45 -10.59 13.49
N ARG A 379 -26.92 -11.80 13.64
CA ARG A 379 -27.04 -12.62 14.87
C ARG A 379 -26.20 -12.11 16.04
N GLY A 380 -25.44 -11.02 15.82
CA GLY A 380 -24.55 -10.48 16.84
C GLY A 380 -23.24 -11.26 16.95
N THR A 381 -22.16 -10.57 17.22
CA THR A 381 -20.80 -11.10 17.26
C THR A 381 -20.45 -11.85 18.55
N HIS A 382 -21.41 -12.42 19.26
CA HIS A 382 -21.17 -13.16 20.50
C HIS A 382 -20.38 -14.46 20.33
N ALA A 383 -20.05 -14.85 19.10
CA ALA A 383 -19.19 -16.00 18.82
C ALA A 383 -17.96 -15.54 18.00
N CYS A 384 -16.88 -15.21 18.67
CA CYS A 384 -15.48 -15.24 18.16
C CYS A 384 -15.10 -14.35 16.97
N GLY A 385 -15.85 -13.32 16.62
CA GLY A 385 -15.44 -12.31 15.64
C GLY A 385 -14.89 -11.07 16.34
N GLY A 386 -13.57 -10.94 16.42
CA GLY A 386 -12.95 -9.77 17.02
C GLY A 386 -13.27 -8.49 16.25
N GLU A 387 -13.68 -7.45 16.94
CA GLU A 387 -13.77 -6.09 16.44
C GLU A 387 -12.39 -5.63 15.98
N VAL A 388 -12.26 -5.18 14.73
CA VAL A 388 -10.98 -4.65 14.23
C VAL A 388 -10.81 -3.23 14.75
N ARG A 389 -10.08 -3.07 15.84
CA ARG A 389 -9.77 -1.76 16.41
C ARG A 389 -8.77 -1.00 15.51
N PRO A 390 -8.81 0.34 15.45
CA PRO A 390 -7.87 1.15 14.68
C PRO A 390 -6.40 0.86 14.97
N GLY A 391 -6.05 0.40 16.17
CA GLY A 391 -4.69 0.01 16.57
C GLY A 391 -4.18 -1.27 15.90
N ASP A 392 -5.06 -2.16 15.44
CA ASP A 392 -4.69 -3.41 14.73
C ASP A 392 -4.25 -3.16 13.29
N LEU A 393 -4.51 -1.99 12.75
CA LEU A 393 -4.11 -1.57 11.39
C LEU A 393 -2.59 -1.51 11.22
N GLY A 394 -1.82 -1.32 12.29
CA GLY A 394 -0.35 -1.32 12.25
C GLY A 394 0.28 -2.67 11.92
N ARG A 395 -0.42 -3.78 12.10
CA ARG A 395 0.07 -5.13 11.73
C ARG A 395 -0.02 -5.43 10.24
N TRP A 396 -0.81 -4.68 9.49
CA TRP A 396 -1.11 -4.96 8.07
C TRP A 396 -0.59 -3.88 7.12
N ALA A 397 -0.01 -2.81 7.65
CA ALA A 397 0.65 -1.77 6.86
C ALA A 397 2.03 -2.24 6.38
N HIS A 398 2.08 -3.32 5.60
CA HIS A 398 3.18 -3.49 4.67
C HIS A 398 2.85 -2.71 3.41
N PRO A 399 3.72 -1.79 2.99
CA PRO A 399 3.58 -1.16 1.70
C PRO A 399 3.81 -2.22 0.62
N VAL A 400 2.72 -2.81 0.12
CA VAL A 400 2.73 -3.70 -1.06
C VAL A 400 3.26 -2.94 -2.29
N GLU A 401 3.34 -1.62 -2.21
CA GLU A 401 3.86 -0.76 -3.28
C GLU A 401 5.40 -0.71 -3.37
N ALA A 402 6.14 -1.08 -2.34
CA ALA A 402 7.61 -1.07 -2.37
C ALA A 402 8.25 -2.38 -2.87
N GLY A 403 7.48 -3.44 -3.01
CA GLY A 403 7.99 -4.79 -3.30
C GLY A 403 8.08 -5.16 -4.77
N ILE A 404 7.59 -4.32 -5.70
CA ILE A 404 7.65 -4.60 -7.15
C ILE A 404 8.67 -3.70 -7.86
N VAL A 405 9.52 -3.01 -7.14
CA VAL A 405 10.75 -2.52 -7.74
C VAL A 405 11.69 -3.72 -7.78
N ALA A 406 11.68 -4.37 -8.93
CA ALA A 406 12.63 -5.32 -9.44
C ALA A 406 13.76 -5.69 -8.44
N ARG A 407 13.77 -6.93 -7.98
CA ARG A 407 15.06 -7.60 -7.84
C ARG A 407 15.76 -7.52 -9.20
N ALA A 408 16.40 -6.40 -9.45
CA ALA A 408 17.45 -6.22 -10.39
C ALA A 408 18.73 -6.41 -9.58
N GLY A 409 18.99 -7.67 -9.20
CA GLY A 409 20.30 -8.14 -8.90
C GLY A 409 20.97 -8.51 -10.19
#